data_69196f8779158e48aa0126da11681c34
#
_entry.id   69196f8779158e48aa0126da11681c34
#
_cell.length_a   1.000
_cell.length_b   1.000
_cell.length_c   1.000
_cell.angle_alpha   90.00
_cell.angle_beta   90.00
_cell.angle_gamma   90.00
#
_symmetry.space_group_name_H-M   'P 1'
#
loop_
_entity.id
_entity.type
_entity.pdbx_description
1 polymer ?
#
loop_
_entity_poly.entity_id
_entity_poly.type
_entity_poly.pdbx_seq_one_letter_code
_entity_poly.pdbx_strand_id
1 'polypeptide(L)'
;MEQNKPKRKVLGSEALGELLGRMKDGTFKDIINDWKWIAAYTRRYRAAVIIYTLLGMLSASFALVSAVASKYTIDIITGHDRARLWFVIAVMIASSVVSVALKSTVSRISAKVSIKVNNDIQAEVFDKVIRADWNTLNGYPGGDLLNRLNSDAYTVAGNAISWLPDLIIASYTFIITLLSIMYYDAVMALFALSSAPFLIFSARRLIGRMRSFGQKVRELNSGMMAFETETFNNLDSIKSFGITDKQSERLRQMQGEYKKVSLDYNLFSIKTEAVLSLIGSAVQMAAFCYCLYLLWNGKILYGTMTLFLSQGAKLSSAFNSLVKTVPVFLNASVSATRIRELMAMPPEECGAGEDTLNAARGLTVRLEDVSFAYKAGETVLDKVNFTAAPGEIVAVIGPSGGGKTTMVRMILSLIRPQKGRAELGDGYGRAQEMNAALRGFFSYVPQGNTLVSGTIADNLRMVKPQASNGEIEAALKTACAWEFVSRMENGIDSSVGEHGHGLSEGQAQRIAIARAVLRDAPIMLLDEATSALDVATERQVLRSIMLAHPNKTCIVTTHRPSVLGMCSRVYRVHGGTVEEIDARTAEKLTMDY
;
A
#
# COMPACT_ATOMS: atom_id res chain seq x y z
N MET A 1 -1.39 -34.36 -7.54
CA MET A 1 -0.07 -33.74 -7.24
C MET A 1 -0.31 -32.66 -6.20
N GLU A 2 -0.07 -33.01 -4.94
CA GLU A 2 -0.22 -32.12 -3.78
C GLU A 2 0.94 -31.11 -3.77
N GLN A 3 0.62 -29.84 -3.97
CA GLN A 3 1.59 -28.76 -3.78
C GLN A 3 1.69 -28.41 -2.30
N ASN A 4 2.86 -28.69 -1.76
CA ASN A 4 3.34 -28.39 -0.43
C ASN A 4 3.33 -26.86 -0.19
N LYS A 5 2.27 -26.30 0.43
CA LYS A 5 2.24 -24.90 0.89
C LYS A 5 2.97 -24.82 2.23
N PRO A 6 3.92 -23.91 2.42
CA PRO A 6 4.60 -23.73 3.70
C PRO A 6 3.61 -23.24 4.78
N LYS A 7 3.49 -24.01 5.86
CA LYS A 7 2.71 -23.66 7.05
C LYS A 7 3.32 -22.41 7.73
N ARG A 8 2.69 -21.24 7.59
CA ARG A 8 3.00 -20.06 8.41
C ARG A 8 2.36 -20.21 9.80
N LYS A 9 3.18 -20.46 10.81
CA LYS A 9 2.85 -20.36 12.24
C LYS A 9 3.33 -19.01 12.74
N VAL A 10 2.63 -18.29 13.60
CA VAL A 10 3.12 -17.26 14.57
C VAL A 10 1.99 -16.41 15.17
N LEU A 11 1.83 -16.24 16.46
CA LEU A 11 2.25 -15.20 17.41
C LEU A 11 1.49 -15.22 18.76
N GLY A 12 2.24 -15.14 19.86
CA GLY A 12 1.85 -14.73 21.20
C GLY A 12 2.76 -15.29 22.31
N SER A 13 2.86 -16.55 22.53
CA SER A 13 3.87 -17.21 23.40
C SER A 13 4.80 -18.09 22.55
N GLU A 14 4.32 -18.48 21.37
CA GLU A 14 5.14 -18.92 20.26
C GLU A 14 5.95 -17.73 19.71
N ALA A 15 5.56 -16.46 19.91
CA ALA A 15 6.39 -15.32 19.52
C ALA A 15 7.74 -15.30 20.23
N LEU A 16 7.80 -15.64 21.52
CA LEU A 16 9.07 -15.84 22.20
C LEU A 16 9.74 -17.16 21.79
N GLY A 17 8.98 -18.24 21.63
CA GLY A 17 9.45 -19.52 21.10
C GLY A 17 9.81 -19.45 19.62
N GLU A 18 9.13 -18.62 18.84
CA GLU A 18 9.41 -18.38 17.43
C GLU A 18 10.50 -17.32 17.23
N LEU A 19 10.63 -16.31 18.11
CA LEU A 19 11.86 -15.52 18.24
C LEU A 19 13.06 -16.41 18.55
N LEU A 20 12.92 -17.34 19.48
CA LEU A 20 13.96 -18.30 19.82
C LEU A 20 14.18 -19.36 18.72
N GLY A 21 13.13 -19.76 17.99
CA GLY A 21 13.20 -20.63 16.82
C GLY A 21 13.82 -19.93 15.61
N ARG A 22 13.42 -18.70 15.34
CA ARG A 22 13.98 -17.83 14.28
C ARG A 22 15.39 -17.35 14.60
N MET A 23 15.79 -17.32 15.86
CA MET A 23 17.19 -17.15 16.26
C MET A 23 18.07 -18.33 15.80
N LYS A 24 17.49 -19.54 15.67
CA LYS A 24 18.19 -20.72 15.15
C LYS A 24 18.22 -20.80 13.62
N ASP A 25 17.21 -20.24 12.92
CA ASP A 25 17.01 -20.37 11.47
C ASP A 25 17.55 -19.18 10.63
N GLY A 26 18.36 -18.29 11.21
CA GLY A 26 18.94 -17.13 10.49
C GLY A 26 17.99 -15.95 10.22
N THR A 27 16.69 -16.11 10.37
CA THR A 27 15.64 -15.08 10.16
C THR A 27 15.69 -13.94 11.18
N PHE A 28 16.42 -14.11 12.28
CA PHE A 28 16.65 -13.04 13.27
C PHE A 28 17.46 -11.86 12.70
N LYS A 29 18.36 -12.15 11.76
CA LYS A 29 19.15 -11.13 11.07
C LYS A 29 18.25 -10.22 10.21
N ASP A 30 17.21 -10.79 9.62
CA ASP A 30 16.26 -10.03 8.80
C ASP A 30 15.41 -9.10 9.67
N ILE A 31 14.93 -9.58 10.82
CA ILE A 31 14.20 -8.74 11.79
C ILE A 31 15.09 -7.58 12.26
N ILE A 32 16.36 -7.83 12.57
CA ILE A 32 17.30 -6.77 12.97
C ILE A 32 17.49 -5.76 11.82
N ASN A 33 17.60 -6.22 10.58
CA ASN A 33 17.77 -5.34 9.43
C ASN A 33 16.51 -4.50 9.19
N ASP A 34 15.32 -5.07 9.37
CA ASP A 34 14.06 -4.33 9.29
C ASP A 34 14.01 -3.24 10.35
N TRP A 35 14.39 -3.57 11.59
CA TRP A 35 14.42 -2.59 12.67
C TRP A 35 15.52 -1.55 12.53
N LYS A 36 16.66 -1.87 11.92
CA LYS A 36 17.67 -0.87 11.54
C LYS A 36 17.11 0.12 10.52
N TRP A 37 16.37 -0.39 9.53
CA TRP A 37 15.72 0.44 8.53
C TRP A 37 14.63 1.33 9.16
N ILE A 38 13.75 0.76 10.00
CA ILE A 38 12.76 1.51 10.77
C ILE A 38 13.42 2.60 11.62
N ALA A 39 14.53 2.27 12.31
CA ALA A 39 15.27 3.20 13.14
C ALA A 39 15.88 4.38 12.37
N ALA A 40 16.17 4.20 11.07
CA ALA A 40 16.65 5.31 10.24
C ALA A 40 15.61 6.44 10.12
N TYR A 41 14.33 6.11 10.00
CA TYR A 41 13.24 7.10 10.01
C TYR A 41 13.06 7.73 11.39
N THR A 42 13.09 6.92 12.46
CA THR A 42 12.98 7.40 13.84
C THR A 42 14.11 8.37 14.20
N ARG A 43 15.30 8.15 13.63
CA ARG A 43 16.48 8.99 13.88
C ARG A 43 16.29 10.45 13.46
N ARG A 44 15.47 10.73 12.44
CA ARG A 44 15.11 12.10 12.02
C ARG A 44 14.34 12.85 13.12
N TYR A 45 13.59 12.11 13.97
CA TYR A 45 12.71 12.65 15.00
C TYR A 45 13.18 12.35 16.43
N ARG A 46 14.46 11.95 16.59
CA ARG A 46 15.04 11.52 17.88
C ARG A 46 14.77 12.47 19.05
N ALA A 47 14.86 13.79 18.81
CA ALA A 47 14.60 14.77 19.85
C ALA A 47 13.16 14.69 20.39
N ALA A 48 12.18 14.63 19.50
CA ALA A 48 10.78 14.50 19.90
C ALA A 48 10.51 13.16 20.61
N VAL A 49 11.11 12.05 20.14
CA VAL A 49 11.00 10.71 20.75
C VAL A 49 11.58 10.72 22.17
N ILE A 50 12.76 11.30 22.37
CA ILE A 50 13.39 11.43 23.68
C ILE A 50 12.53 12.30 24.62
N ILE A 51 12.07 13.46 24.13
CA ILE A 51 11.26 14.38 24.93
C ILE A 51 9.98 13.70 25.42
N TYR A 52 9.21 13.05 24.53
CA TYR A 52 7.97 12.44 24.98
C TYR A 52 8.19 11.18 25.84
N THR A 53 9.31 10.45 25.66
CA THR A 53 9.70 9.35 26.54
C THR A 53 9.99 9.86 27.94
N LEU A 54 10.78 10.93 28.08
CA LEU A 54 11.06 11.57 29.36
C LEU A 54 9.80 12.13 30.04
N LEU A 55 8.93 12.78 29.25
CA LEU A 55 7.64 13.27 29.74
C LEU A 55 6.73 12.11 30.20
N GLY A 56 6.77 10.97 29.50
CA GLY A 56 6.04 9.76 29.88
C GLY A 56 6.54 9.17 31.21
N MET A 57 7.86 9.08 31.40
CA MET A 57 8.47 8.67 32.67
C MET A 57 8.12 9.64 33.80
N LEU A 58 8.18 10.96 33.52
CA LEU A 58 7.81 11.99 34.49
C LEU A 58 6.32 11.89 34.85
N SER A 59 5.44 11.66 33.89
CA SER A 59 4.01 11.41 34.13
C SER A 59 3.79 10.21 35.07
N ALA A 60 4.51 9.10 34.85
CA ALA A 60 4.45 7.93 35.71
C ALA A 60 4.92 8.23 37.15
N SER A 61 5.97 9.05 37.29
CA SER A 61 6.45 9.50 38.62
C SER A 61 5.41 10.34 39.34
N PHE A 62 4.78 11.32 38.69
CA PHE A 62 3.70 12.11 39.29
C PHE A 62 2.47 11.25 39.62
N ALA A 63 2.16 10.24 38.81
CA ALA A 63 1.10 9.28 39.13
C ALA A 63 1.41 8.43 40.38
N LEU A 64 2.69 8.13 40.63
CA LEU A 64 3.15 7.48 41.87
C LEU A 64 3.06 8.43 43.04
N VAL A 65 3.52 9.68 42.90
CA VAL A 65 3.40 10.72 43.96
C VAL A 65 1.94 10.90 44.38
N SER A 66 1.02 10.99 43.41
CA SER A 66 -0.42 11.08 43.68
C SER A 66 -0.95 9.87 44.48
N ALA A 67 -0.51 8.65 44.15
CA ALA A 67 -0.91 7.44 44.87
C ALA A 67 -0.37 7.40 46.30
N VAL A 68 0.88 7.84 46.52
CA VAL A 68 1.48 7.95 47.85
C VAL A 68 0.81 9.06 48.65
N ALA A 69 0.50 10.21 48.05
CA ALA A 69 -0.25 11.27 48.68
C ALA A 69 -1.66 10.80 49.12
N SER A 70 -2.33 10.02 48.25
CA SER A 70 -3.62 9.39 48.60
C SER A 70 -3.52 8.49 49.83
N LYS A 71 -2.44 7.68 49.94
CA LYS A 71 -2.15 6.91 51.18
C LYS A 71 -2.09 7.79 52.41
N TYR A 72 -1.27 8.85 52.36
CA TYR A 72 -1.12 9.76 53.51
C TYR A 72 -2.41 10.50 53.83
N THR A 73 -3.20 10.88 52.82
CA THR A 73 -4.53 11.50 53.05
C THR A 73 -5.43 10.57 53.86
N ILE A 74 -5.46 9.29 53.53
CA ILE A 74 -6.27 8.29 54.24
C ILE A 74 -5.74 8.08 55.67
N ASP A 75 -4.43 7.95 55.84
CA ASP A 75 -3.81 7.74 57.16
C ASP A 75 -4.04 8.95 58.11
N ILE A 76 -4.00 10.18 57.58
CA ILE A 76 -4.28 11.42 58.32
C ILE A 76 -5.76 11.47 58.73
N ILE A 77 -6.68 11.11 57.85
CA ILE A 77 -8.12 11.09 58.14
C ILE A 77 -8.42 10.07 59.25
N THR A 78 -7.85 8.87 59.16
CA THR A 78 -8.04 7.81 60.14
C THR A 78 -7.35 8.12 61.48
N GLY A 79 -6.24 8.87 61.46
CA GLY A 79 -5.50 9.32 62.65
C GLY A 79 -5.99 10.66 63.25
N HIS A 80 -7.03 11.31 62.66
CA HIS A 80 -7.64 12.57 63.09
C HIS A 80 -6.68 13.79 63.13
N ASP A 81 -5.56 13.77 62.38
CA ASP A 81 -4.64 14.91 62.30
C ASP A 81 -5.11 15.92 61.22
N ARG A 82 -5.74 17.03 61.64
CA ARG A 82 -6.30 18.03 60.71
C ARG A 82 -5.26 19.00 60.14
N ALA A 83 -4.11 19.16 60.77
CA ALA A 83 -3.17 20.22 60.41
C ALA A 83 -2.51 20.02 59.05
N ARG A 84 -2.27 18.78 58.62
CA ARG A 84 -1.59 18.44 57.33
C ARG A 84 -2.52 17.99 56.21
N LEU A 85 -3.80 17.79 56.49
CA LEU A 85 -4.77 17.21 55.58
C LEU A 85 -4.85 17.99 54.24
N TRP A 86 -5.06 19.29 54.34
CA TRP A 86 -5.23 20.15 53.14
C TRP A 86 -3.98 20.21 52.27
N PHE A 87 -2.80 20.20 52.88
CA PHE A 87 -1.54 20.17 52.11
C PHE A 87 -1.39 18.87 51.33
N VAL A 88 -1.65 17.72 51.93
CA VAL A 88 -1.53 16.42 51.24
C VAL A 88 -2.58 16.25 50.14
N ILE A 89 -3.82 16.72 50.38
CA ILE A 89 -4.87 16.76 49.35
C ILE A 89 -4.44 17.65 48.18
N ALA A 90 -3.87 18.83 48.45
CA ALA A 90 -3.37 19.71 47.38
C ALA A 90 -2.26 19.06 46.55
N VAL A 91 -1.31 18.37 47.20
CA VAL A 91 -0.25 17.60 46.53
C VAL A 91 -0.84 16.45 45.67
N MET A 92 -1.83 15.74 46.21
CA MET A 92 -2.50 14.65 45.49
C MET A 92 -3.20 15.16 44.24
N ILE A 93 -3.97 16.24 44.35
CA ILE A 93 -4.68 16.83 43.21
C ILE A 93 -3.68 17.41 42.18
N ALA A 94 -2.71 18.21 42.64
CA ALA A 94 -1.72 18.83 41.76
C ALA A 94 -0.92 17.78 41.01
N SER A 95 -0.40 16.74 41.68
CA SER A 95 0.35 15.66 41.02
C SER A 95 -0.51 14.85 40.06
N SER A 96 -1.79 14.63 40.35
CA SER A 96 -2.72 13.96 39.44
C SER A 96 -2.99 14.80 38.20
N VAL A 97 -3.27 16.09 38.33
CA VAL A 97 -3.49 17.01 37.21
C VAL A 97 -2.25 17.11 36.33
N VAL A 98 -1.07 17.27 36.94
CA VAL A 98 0.21 17.29 36.20
C VAL A 98 0.44 15.99 35.46
N SER A 99 0.19 14.83 36.07
CA SER A 99 0.33 13.53 35.40
C SER A 99 -0.59 13.42 34.19
N VAL A 100 -1.86 13.82 34.28
CA VAL A 100 -2.81 13.79 33.18
C VAL A 100 -2.39 14.76 32.06
N ALA A 101 -1.97 15.98 32.43
CA ALA A 101 -1.49 16.97 31.45
C ALA A 101 -0.25 16.49 30.68
N LEU A 102 0.71 15.90 31.40
CA LEU A 102 1.91 15.29 30.79
C LEU A 102 1.54 14.14 29.87
N LYS A 103 0.66 13.23 30.29
CA LYS A 103 0.19 12.11 29.47
C LYS A 103 -0.52 12.59 28.21
N SER A 104 -1.35 13.61 28.31
CA SER A 104 -2.02 14.22 27.14
C SER A 104 -1.02 14.84 26.18
N THR A 105 0.01 15.52 26.70
CA THR A 105 1.10 16.10 25.91
C THR A 105 1.91 15.02 25.19
N VAL A 106 2.27 13.94 25.88
CA VAL A 106 2.93 12.75 25.33
C VAL A 106 2.12 12.17 24.17
N SER A 107 0.82 11.94 24.37
CA SER A 107 -0.07 11.41 23.35
C SER A 107 -0.12 12.31 22.11
N ARG A 108 -0.20 13.64 22.30
CA ARG A 108 -0.21 14.62 21.21
C ARG A 108 1.10 14.64 20.42
N ILE A 109 2.24 14.63 21.11
CA ILE A 109 3.56 14.61 20.45
C ILE A 109 3.74 13.32 19.67
N SER A 110 3.43 12.17 20.29
CA SER A 110 3.52 10.84 19.65
C SER A 110 2.66 10.78 18.38
N ALA A 111 1.39 11.20 18.45
CA ALA A 111 0.49 11.22 17.29
C ALA A 111 1.01 12.13 16.17
N LYS A 112 1.48 13.35 16.49
CA LYS A 112 2.03 14.30 15.50
C LYS A 112 3.25 13.72 14.78
N VAL A 113 4.15 13.08 15.52
CA VAL A 113 5.37 12.50 14.95
C VAL A 113 5.02 11.26 14.13
N SER A 114 4.10 10.40 14.60
CA SER A 114 3.64 9.22 13.87
C SER A 114 3.04 9.57 12.51
N ILE A 115 2.14 10.58 12.46
CA ILE A 115 1.55 11.04 11.21
C ILE A 115 2.63 11.57 10.25
N LYS A 116 3.60 12.33 10.76
CA LYS A 116 4.66 12.89 9.93
C LYS A 116 5.57 11.81 9.35
N VAL A 117 5.96 10.81 10.15
CA VAL A 117 6.74 9.67 9.67
C VAL A 117 5.95 8.83 8.66
N ASN A 118 4.65 8.65 8.89
CA ASN A 118 3.79 7.95 7.92
C ASN A 118 3.81 8.66 6.56
N ASN A 119 3.63 9.99 6.56
CA ASN A 119 3.65 10.77 5.33
C ASN A 119 5.02 10.71 4.63
N ASP A 120 6.12 10.77 5.39
CA ASP A 120 7.47 10.65 4.83
C ASP A 120 7.68 9.28 4.17
N ILE A 121 7.27 8.18 4.84
CA ILE A 121 7.37 6.82 4.30
C ILE A 121 6.49 6.67 3.06
N GLN A 122 5.23 7.13 3.10
CA GLN A 122 4.33 7.05 1.96
C GLN A 122 4.86 7.81 0.74
N ALA A 123 5.36 9.03 0.95
CA ALA A 123 5.93 9.84 -0.13
C ALA A 123 7.16 9.19 -0.75
N GLU A 124 8.08 8.66 0.08
CA GLU A 124 9.31 8.00 -0.39
C GLU A 124 9.00 6.69 -1.13
N VAL A 125 8.08 5.88 -0.61
CA VAL A 125 7.64 4.65 -1.27
C VAL A 125 6.92 4.94 -2.59
N PHE A 126 6.04 5.93 -2.60
CA PHE A 126 5.31 6.35 -3.79
C PHE A 126 6.27 6.82 -4.90
N ASP A 127 7.23 7.70 -4.57
CA ASP A 127 8.25 8.18 -5.53
C ASP A 127 9.09 7.02 -6.07
N LYS A 128 9.47 6.08 -5.19
CA LYS A 128 10.25 4.90 -5.58
C LYS A 128 9.47 3.96 -6.50
N VAL A 129 8.20 3.70 -6.20
CA VAL A 129 7.33 2.81 -6.99
C VAL A 129 7.06 3.41 -8.38
N ILE A 130 6.77 4.72 -8.48
CA ILE A 130 6.53 5.37 -9.78
C ILE A 130 7.78 5.33 -10.68
N ARG A 131 8.98 5.39 -10.08
CA ARG A 131 10.26 5.34 -10.80
C ARG A 131 10.83 3.93 -10.96
N ALA A 132 10.13 2.91 -10.48
CA ALA A 132 10.58 1.53 -10.59
C ALA A 132 10.43 1.00 -12.02
N ASP A 133 11.29 0.03 -12.38
CA ASP A 133 11.20 -0.69 -13.63
C ASP A 133 9.80 -1.28 -13.84
N TRP A 134 9.22 -1.00 -15.01
CA TRP A 134 7.83 -1.36 -15.33
C TRP A 134 7.59 -2.88 -15.28
N ASN A 135 8.54 -3.68 -15.77
CA ASN A 135 8.40 -5.14 -15.80
C ASN A 135 8.35 -5.73 -14.40
N THR A 136 9.18 -5.20 -13.48
CA THR A 136 9.16 -5.56 -12.06
C THR A 136 7.84 -5.14 -11.40
N LEU A 137 7.39 -3.92 -11.67
CA LEU A 137 6.16 -3.36 -11.09
C LEU A 137 4.91 -4.10 -11.56
N ASN A 138 4.85 -4.49 -12.83
CA ASN A 138 3.72 -5.23 -13.42
C ASN A 138 3.49 -6.62 -12.80
N GLY A 139 4.50 -7.15 -12.08
CA GLY A 139 4.36 -8.39 -11.29
C GLY A 139 3.56 -8.23 -9.99
N TYR A 140 3.25 -7.00 -9.56
CA TYR A 140 2.49 -6.71 -8.34
C TYR A 140 1.05 -6.33 -8.65
N PRO A 141 0.06 -6.99 -8.00
CA PRO A 141 -1.33 -6.55 -8.09
C PRO A 141 -1.50 -5.13 -7.54
N GLY A 142 -2.25 -4.26 -8.21
CA GLY A 142 -2.46 -2.88 -7.78
C GLY A 142 -3.01 -2.76 -6.34
N GLY A 143 -3.91 -3.65 -5.94
CA GLY A 143 -4.42 -3.71 -4.58
C GLY A 143 -3.34 -4.04 -3.52
N ASP A 144 -2.32 -4.85 -3.85
CA ASP A 144 -1.19 -5.13 -2.94
C ASP A 144 -0.28 -3.90 -2.79
N LEU A 145 -0.02 -3.19 -3.89
CA LEU A 145 0.73 -1.93 -3.85
C LEU A 145 0.04 -0.88 -2.97
N LEU A 146 -1.26 -0.68 -3.15
CA LEU A 146 -2.05 0.25 -2.33
C LEU A 146 -2.08 -0.16 -0.85
N ASN A 147 -2.21 -1.45 -0.56
CA ASN A 147 -2.18 -1.94 0.82
C ASN A 147 -0.82 -1.74 1.47
N ARG A 148 0.28 -1.98 0.76
CA ARG A 148 1.64 -1.71 1.24
C ARG A 148 1.87 -0.22 1.47
N LEU A 149 1.43 0.63 0.54
CA LEU A 149 1.57 2.08 0.63
C LEU A 149 0.79 2.68 1.81
N ASN A 150 -0.44 2.20 2.05
CA ASN A 150 -1.32 2.78 3.07
C ASN A 150 -1.23 2.03 4.41
N SER A 151 -1.56 0.74 4.42
CA SER A 151 -1.70 -0.06 5.66
C SER A 151 -0.33 -0.43 6.27
N ASP A 152 0.60 -0.94 5.44
CA ASP A 152 1.92 -1.33 5.95
C ASP A 152 2.75 -0.10 6.35
N ALA A 153 2.70 1.00 5.59
CA ALA A 153 3.37 2.26 5.94
C ALA A 153 2.84 2.82 7.26
N TYR A 154 1.52 2.85 7.45
CA TYR A 154 0.91 3.26 8.71
C TYR A 154 1.33 2.38 9.89
N THR A 155 1.36 1.06 9.70
CA THR A 155 1.78 0.09 10.72
C THR A 155 3.25 0.30 11.12
N VAL A 156 4.13 0.49 10.13
CA VAL A 156 5.54 0.78 10.39
C VAL A 156 5.71 2.11 11.09
N ALA A 157 5.08 3.19 10.60
CA ALA A 157 5.22 4.53 11.17
C ALA A 157 4.71 4.61 12.62
N GLY A 158 3.53 4.04 12.89
CA GLY A 158 2.95 4.00 14.23
C GLY A 158 3.84 3.27 15.22
N ASN A 159 4.32 2.10 14.83
CA ASN A 159 5.11 1.23 15.69
C ASN A 159 6.58 1.68 15.79
N ALA A 160 7.16 2.23 14.72
CA ALA A 160 8.53 2.72 14.71
C ALA A 160 8.81 3.75 15.81
N ILE A 161 7.81 4.57 16.11
CA ILE A 161 7.95 5.70 17.03
C ILE A 161 7.54 5.30 18.45
N SER A 162 6.51 4.46 18.60
CA SER A 162 5.90 4.19 19.91
C SER A 162 6.53 3.01 20.64
N TRP A 163 6.96 1.93 19.94
CA TRP A 163 7.33 0.68 20.61
C TRP A 163 8.47 0.82 21.63
N LEU A 164 9.56 1.54 21.28
CA LEU A 164 10.71 1.72 22.17
C LEU A 164 10.39 2.63 23.36
N PRO A 165 9.78 3.81 23.17
CA PRO A 165 9.29 4.63 24.26
C PRO A 165 8.27 3.93 25.15
N ASP A 166 7.29 3.23 24.56
CA ASP A 166 6.28 2.50 25.32
C ASP A 166 6.92 1.39 26.17
N LEU A 167 7.90 0.68 25.61
CA LEU A 167 8.69 -0.30 26.35
C LEU A 167 9.45 0.35 27.50
N ILE A 168 10.11 1.49 27.29
CA ILE A 168 10.86 2.22 28.31
C ILE A 168 9.92 2.73 29.41
N ILE A 169 8.81 3.38 29.03
CA ILE A 169 7.83 3.94 29.97
C ILE A 169 7.17 2.81 30.78
N ALA A 170 6.77 1.71 30.12
CA ALA A 170 6.17 0.56 30.80
C ALA A 170 7.17 -0.12 31.75
N SER A 171 8.43 -0.30 31.34
CA SER A 171 9.49 -0.85 32.19
C SER A 171 9.78 0.06 33.38
N TYR A 172 9.88 1.37 33.14
CA TYR A 172 10.05 2.36 34.21
C TYR A 172 8.89 2.34 35.20
N THR A 173 7.65 2.36 34.69
CA THR A 173 6.43 2.29 35.53
C THR A 173 6.41 0.99 36.35
N PHE A 174 6.76 -0.13 35.73
CA PHE A 174 6.84 -1.43 36.42
C PHE A 174 7.86 -1.39 37.55
N ILE A 175 9.08 -0.89 37.28
CA ILE A 175 10.17 -0.83 38.27
C ILE A 175 9.82 0.09 39.43
N ILE A 176 9.36 1.34 39.19
CA ILE A 176 9.06 2.29 40.27
C ILE A 176 7.87 1.84 41.11
N THR A 177 6.87 1.20 40.46
CA THR A 177 5.72 0.63 41.18
C THR A 177 6.14 -0.55 42.05
N LEU A 178 6.97 -1.46 41.53
CA LEU A 178 7.49 -2.60 42.29
C LEU A 178 8.35 -2.13 43.47
N LEU A 179 9.26 -1.19 43.26
CA LEU A 179 10.09 -0.62 44.32
C LEU A 179 9.24 0.08 45.38
N SER A 180 8.17 0.78 44.97
CA SER A 180 7.23 1.42 45.90
C SER A 180 6.52 0.38 46.76
N ILE A 181 6.06 -0.75 46.21
CA ILE A 181 5.44 -1.83 47.00
C ILE A 181 6.46 -2.47 47.94
N MET A 182 7.66 -2.77 47.41
CA MET A 182 8.74 -3.44 48.14
C MET A 182 9.26 -2.62 49.34
N TYR A 183 9.22 -1.29 49.23
CA TYR A 183 9.61 -0.37 50.32
C TYR A 183 8.72 -0.53 51.56
N TYR A 184 7.43 -0.82 51.37
CA TYR A 184 6.49 -0.98 52.48
C TYR A 184 6.40 -2.44 52.96
N ASP A 185 6.37 -3.42 52.03
CA ASP A 185 6.29 -4.85 52.39
C ASP A 185 6.77 -5.73 51.20
N ALA A 186 7.82 -6.54 51.46
CA ALA A 186 8.40 -7.41 50.45
C ALA A 186 7.48 -8.58 50.06
N VAL A 187 6.65 -9.06 50.97
CA VAL A 187 5.72 -10.17 50.69
C VAL A 187 4.60 -9.70 49.77
N MET A 188 4.13 -8.45 49.93
CA MET A 188 3.19 -7.85 48.97
C MET A 188 3.76 -7.68 47.57
N ALA A 189 5.06 -7.36 47.46
CA ALA A 189 5.73 -7.33 46.17
C ALA A 189 5.74 -8.73 45.52
N LEU A 190 5.92 -9.80 46.30
CA LEU A 190 5.85 -11.18 45.82
C LEU A 190 4.44 -11.54 45.31
N PHE A 191 3.38 -11.16 46.04
CA PHE A 191 2.00 -11.34 45.60
C PHE A 191 1.73 -10.60 44.27
N ALA A 192 2.19 -9.36 44.14
CA ALA A 192 2.03 -8.57 42.92
C ALA A 192 2.77 -9.21 41.74
N LEU A 193 3.97 -9.79 41.95
CA LEU A 193 4.73 -10.50 40.94
C LEU A 193 4.15 -11.87 40.61
N SER A 194 3.53 -12.58 41.55
CA SER A 194 3.01 -13.95 41.36
C SER A 194 1.89 -14.02 40.33
N SER A 195 1.16 -12.91 40.09
CA SER A 195 0.14 -12.84 39.02
C SER A 195 0.73 -13.00 37.63
N ALA A 196 1.92 -12.48 37.38
CA ALA A 196 2.53 -12.44 36.06
C ALA A 196 2.88 -13.84 35.47
N PRO A 197 3.62 -14.74 36.15
CA PRO A 197 3.93 -16.07 35.60
C PRO A 197 2.67 -16.91 35.40
N PHE A 198 1.64 -16.75 36.28
CA PHE A 198 0.40 -17.49 36.16
C PHE A 198 -0.44 -17.03 34.94
N LEU A 199 -0.49 -15.72 34.70
CA LEU A 199 -1.12 -15.15 33.51
C LEU A 199 -0.39 -15.55 32.23
N ILE A 200 0.94 -15.57 32.24
CA ILE A 200 1.75 -16.01 31.08
C ILE A 200 1.48 -17.48 30.76
N PHE A 201 1.47 -18.35 31.77
CA PHE A 201 1.25 -19.78 31.60
C PHE A 201 -0.14 -20.08 31.04
N SER A 202 -1.17 -19.43 31.60
CA SER A 202 -2.56 -19.58 31.16
C SER A 202 -2.76 -19.00 29.74
N ALA A 203 -2.21 -17.82 29.49
CA ALA A 203 -2.24 -17.20 28.18
C ALA A 203 -1.59 -18.08 27.09
N ARG A 204 -0.46 -18.73 27.38
CA ARG A 204 0.20 -19.66 26.46
C ARG A 204 -0.73 -20.75 25.91
N ARG A 205 -1.52 -21.35 26.76
CA ARG A 205 -2.40 -22.47 26.39
C ARG A 205 -3.66 -22.02 25.63
N LEU A 206 -4.13 -20.82 25.88
CA LEU A 206 -5.38 -20.26 25.30
C LEU A 206 -5.13 -19.51 23.99
N ILE A 207 -4.01 -18.78 23.89
CA ILE A 207 -3.69 -17.95 22.71
C ILE A 207 -3.55 -18.78 21.43
N GLY A 208 -2.98 -19.99 21.48
CA GLY A 208 -2.86 -20.84 20.30
C GLY A 208 -4.20 -21.17 19.63
N ARG A 209 -5.23 -21.45 20.43
CA ARG A 209 -6.60 -21.69 19.91
C ARG A 209 -7.27 -20.41 19.42
N MET A 210 -7.15 -19.30 20.17
CA MET A 210 -7.68 -18.00 19.72
C MET A 210 -7.13 -17.61 18.35
N ARG A 211 -5.87 -17.92 18.11
CA ARG A 211 -5.21 -17.63 16.85
C ARG A 211 -5.76 -18.44 15.68
N SER A 212 -5.95 -19.75 15.85
CA SER A 212 -6.50 -20.58 14.77
C SER A 212 -7.90 -20.14 14.37
N PHE A 213 -8.76 -19.81 15.35
CA PHE A 213 -10.07 -19.22 15.09
C PHE A 213 -9.98 -17.86 14.39
N GLY A 214 -9.11 -16.95 14.89
CA GLY A 214 -8.90 -15.64 14.29
C GLY A 214 -8.36 -15.72 12.86
N GLN A 215 -7.54 -16.72 12.54
CA GLN A 215 -7.09 -16.97 11.17
C GLN A 215 -8.26 -17.38 10.28
N LYS A 216 -9.09 -18.33 10.73
CA LYS A 216 -10.24 -18.79 9.97
C LYS A 216 -11.28 -17.69 9.73
N VAL A 217 -11.53 -16.84 10.73
CA VAL A 217 -12.39 -15.64 10.58
C VAL A 217 -11.82 -14.70 9.50
N ARG A 218 -10.51 -14.45 9.49
CA ARG A 218 -9.85 -13.62 8.46
C ARG A 218 -9.93 -14.24 7.06
N GLU A 219 -9.72 -15.54 6.94
CA GLU A 219 -9.84 -16.27 5.66
C GLU A 219 -11.26 -16.14 5.08
N LEU A 220 -12.29 -16.37 5.90
CA LEU A 220 -13.69 -16.22 5.47
C LEU A 220 -14.02 -14.76 5.11
N ASN A 221 -13.56 -13.79 5.90
CA ASN A 221 -13.77 -12.37 5.59
C ASN A 221 -13.08 -11.97 4.28
N SER A 222 -11.84 -12.42 4.06
CA SER A 222 -11.13 -12.16 2.80
C SER A 222 -11.81 -12.80 1.59
N GLY A 223 -12.35 -14.02 1.74
CA GLY A 223 -13.13 -14.67 0.69
C GLY A 223 -14.41 -13.91 0.37
N MET A 224 -15.10 -13.39 1.38
CA MET A 224 -16.30 -12.57 1.21
C MET A 224 -16.00 -11.25 0.50
N MET A 225 -14.95 -10.54 0.91
CA MET A 225 -14.51 -9.30 0.26
C MET A 225 -14.10 -9.53 -1.21
N ALA A 226 -13.41 -10.64 -1.50
CA ALA A 226 -13.07 -10.98 -2.88
C ALA A 226 -14.32 -11.22 -3.72
N PHE A 227 -15.30 -11.96 -3.20
CA PHE A 227 -16.58 -12.19 -3.85
C PHE A 227 -17.37 -10.88 -4.08
N GLU A 228 -17.44 -10.00 -3.09
CA GLU A 228 -18.08 -8.69 -3.20
C GLU A 228 -17.43 -7.84 -4.29
N THR A 229 -16.08 -7.77 -4.29
CA THR A 229 -15.31 -7.03 -5.30
C THR A 229 -15.56 -7.57 -6.71
N GLU A 230 -15.54 -8.90 -6.88
CA GLU A 230 -15.84 -9.55 -8.16
C GLU A 230 -17.28 -9.27 -8.62
N THR A 231 -18.23 -9.32 -7.68
CA THR A 231 -19.64 -9.03 -7.94
C THR A 231 -19.86 -7.60 -8.41
N PHE A 232 -19.26 -6.62 -7.73
CA PHE A 232 -19.39 -5.21 -8.11
C PHE A 232 -18.67 -4.88 -9.41
N ASN A 233 -17.51 -5.48 -9.68
CA ASN A 233 -16.80 -5.28 -10.95
C ASN A 233 -17.54 -5.86 -12.16
N ASN A 234 -18.42 -6.84 -11.94
CA ASN A 234 -19.21 -7.49 -12.99
C ASN A 234 -20.72 -7.22 -12.88
N LEU A 235 -21.09 -6.08 -12.28
CA LEU A 235 -22.49 -5.77 -11.98
C LEU A 235 -23.40 -5.76 -13.21
N ASP A 236 -22.90 -5.25 -14.34
CA ASP A 236 -23.63 -5.20 -15.60
C ASP A 236 -23.95 -6.61 -16.12
N SER A 237 -22.98 -7.53 -16.06
CA SER A 237 -23.17 -8.92 -16.44
C SER A 237 -24.17 -9.62 -15.52
N ILE A 238 -24.07 -9.41 -14.21
CA ILE A 238 -24.97 -9.98 -13.21
C ILE A 238 -26.40 -9.54 -13.43
N LYS A 239 -26.62 -8.25 -13.71
CA LYS A 239 -27.94 -7.69 -14.01
C LYS A 239 -28.48 -8.18 -15.37
N SER A 240 -27.64 -8.22 -16.40
CA SER A 240 -28.04 -8.66 -17.74
C SER A 240 -28.41 -10.14 -17.78
N PHE A 241 -27.75 -10.99 -16.99
CA PHE A 241 -28.08 -12.41 -16.86
C PHE A 241 -29.22 -12.68 -15.84
N GLY A 242 -29.72 -11.66 -15.12
CA GLY A 242 -30.79 -11.81 -14.13
C GLY A 242 -30.43 -12.69 -12.93
N ILE A 243 -29.13 -12.78 -12.57
CA ILE A 243 -28.63 -13.65 -11.49
C ILE A 243 -28.43 -12.92 -10.16
N THR A 244 -29.06 -11.77 -9.97
CA THR A 244 -28.95 -10.94 -8.76
C THR A 244 -29.32 -11.70 -7.49
N ASP A 245 -30.44 -12.46 -7.52
CA ASP A 245 -30.91 -13.22 -6.35
C ASP A 245 -29.94 -14.35 -5.99
N LYS A 246 -29.37 -15.03 -7.01
CA LYS A 246 -28.37 -16.08 -6.80
C LYS A 246 -27.11 -15.54 -6.15
N GLN A 247 -26.64 -14.37 -6.56
CA GLN A 247 -25.46 -13.70 -5.95
C GLN A 247 -25.75 -13.25 -4.52
N SER A 248 -26.95 -12.70 -4.27
CA SER A 248 -27.40 -12.33 -2.93
C SER A 248 -27.48 -13.55 -2.00
N GLU A 249 -28.01 -14.65 -2.48
CA GLU A 249 -28.09 -15.89 -1.71
C GLU A 249 -26.70 -16.47 -1.41
N ARG A 250 -25.78 -16.43 -2.38
CA ARG A 250 -24.40 -16.86 -2.17
C ARG A 250 -23.68 -16.01 -1.10
N LEU A 251 -23.89 -14.69 -1.12
CA LEU A 251 -23.37 -13.81 -0.07
C LEU A 251 -23.93 -14.19 1.30
N ARG A 252 -25.26 -14.42 1.41
CA ARG A 252 -25.90 -14.83 2.67
C ARG A 252 -25.35 -16.16 3.20
N GLN A 253 -25.04 -17.11 2.33
CA GLN A 253 -24.40 -18.38 2.71
C GLN A 253 -23.01 -18.14 3.29
N MET A 254 -22.18 -17.33 2.61
CA MET A 254 -20.84 -16.96 3.10
C MET A 254 -20.91 -16.19 4.44
N GLN A 255 -21.87 -15.28 4.57
CA GLN A 255 -22.15 -14.58 5.84
C GLN A 255 -22.59 -15.54 6.94
N GLY A 256 -23.37 -16.58 6.61
CA GLY A 256 -23.78 -17.64 7.53
C GLY A 256 -22.59 -18.42 8.10
N GLU A 257 -21.64 -18.80 7.26
CA GLU A 257 -20.40 -19.47 7.68
C GLU A 257 -19.52 -18.55 8.51
N TYR A 258 -19.30 -17.32 8.05
CA TYR A 258 -18.57 -16.29 8.79
C TYR A 258 -19.17 -16.04 10.17
N LYS A 259 -20.50 -15.85 10.25
CA LYS A 259 -21.23 -15.65 11.50
C LYS A 259 -20.99 -16.80 12.48
N LYS A 260 -21.11 -18.06 12.03
CA LYS A 260 -20.90 -19.25 12.87
C LYS A 260 -19.49 -19.26 13.48
N VAL A 261 -18.47 -19.15 12.62
CA VAL A 261 -17.07 -19.18 13.07
C VAL A 261 -16.73 -17.96 13.93
N SER A 262 -17.27 -16.79 13.60
CA SER A 262 -17.07 -15.55 14.37
C SER A 262 -17.73 -15.62 15.75
N LEU A 263 -18.91 -16.21 15.87
CA LEU A 263 -19.57 -16.45 17.17
C LEU A 263 -18.80 -17.46 18.02
N ASP A 264 -18.32 -18.55 17.43
CA ASP A 264 -17.49 -19.53 18.13
C ASP A 264 -16.18 -18.91 18.64
N TYR A 265 -15.55 -18.06 17.82
CA TYR A 265 -14.37 -17.28 18.21
C TYR A 265 -14.67 -16.32 19.36
N ASN A 266 -15.77 -15.57 19.27
CA ASN A 266 -16.20 -14.64 20.33
C ASN A 266 -16.49 -15.37 21.64
N LEU A 267 -17.24 -16.46 21.61
CA LEU A 267 -17.53 -17.28 22.79
C LEU A 267 -16.24 -17.81 23.44
N PHE A 268 -15.30 -18.29 22.61
CA PHE A 268 -14.01 -18.74 23.11
C PHE A 268 -13.20 -17.60 23.71
N SER A 269 -13.21 -16.41 23.06
CA SER A 269 -12.56 -15.20 23.58
C SER A 269 -13.13 -14.76 24.92
N ILE A 270 -14.47 -14.70 25.03
CA ILE A 270 -15.16 -14.33 26.28
C ILE A 270 -14.83 -15.33 27.39
N LYS A 271 -14.89 -16.64 27.11
CA LYS A 271 -14.53 -17.68 28.11
C LYS A 271 -13.07 -17.55 28.55
N THR A 272 -12.16 -17.25 27.61
CA THR A 272 -10.75 -17.06 27.89
C THR A 272 -10.53 -15.83 28.77
N GLU A 273 -11.16 -14.71 28.44
CA GLU A 273 -11.09 -13.48 29.20
C GLU A 273 -11.69 -13.63 30.61
N ALA A 274 -12.82 -14.34 30.72
CA ALA A 274 -13.44 -14.66 32.00
C ALA A 274 -12.52 -15.49 32.90
N VAL A 275 -11.88 -16.54 32.35
CA VAL A 275 -10.94 -17.37 33.12
C VAL A 275 -9.73 -16.55 33.57
N LEU A 276 -9.14 -15.75 32.68
CA LEU A 276 -8.00 -14.89 33.02
C LEU A 276 -8.38 -13.82 34.06
N SER A 277 -9.58 -13.25 33.95
CA SER A 277 -10.12 -12.28 34.90
C SER A 277 -10.38 -12.91 36.27
N LEU A 278 -10.96 -14.12 36.33
CA LEU A 278 -11.15 -14.87 37.57
C LEU A 278 -9.83 -15.17 38.28
N ILE A 279 -8.81 -15.57 37.54
CA ILE A 279 -7.46 -15.80 38.08
C ILE A 279 -6.87 -14.52 38.63
N GLY A 280 -6.96 -13.43 37.86
CA GLY A 280 -6.51 -12.11 38.31
C GLY A 280 -7.23 -11.65 39.60
N SER A 281 -8.56 -11.82 39.65
CA SER A 281 -9.38 -11.51 40.81
C SER A 281 -9.04 -12.37 42.03
N ALA A 282 -8.74 -13.66 41.82
CA ALA A 282 -8.35 -14.56 42.93
C ALA A 282 -7.01 -14.11 43.54
N VAL A 283 -6.01 -13.77 42.71
CA VAL A 283 -4.73 -13.23 43.20
C VAL A 283 -4.92 -11.89 43.91
N GLN A 284 -5.78 -11.02 43.37
CA GLN A 284 -6.10 -9.72 44.00
C GLN A 284 -6.82 -9.91 45.33
N MET A 285 -7.74 -10.87 45.41
CA MET A 285 -8.43 -11.22 46.64
C MET A 285 -7.47 -11.78 47.69
N ALA A 286 -6.54 -12.66 47.32
CA ALA A 286 -5.51 -13.19 48.20
C ALA A 286 -4.60 -12.07 48.74
N ALA A 287 -4.18 -11.14 47.87
CA ALA A 287 -3.43 -9.95 48.27
C ALA A 287 -4.24 -9.06 49.21
N PHE A 288 -5.53 -8.87 48.95
CA PHE A 288 -6.44 -8.12 49.84
C PHE A 288 -6.58 -8.78 51.20
N CYS A 289 -6.80 -10.10 51.26
CA CYS A 289 -6.88 -10.84 52.53
C CYS A 289 -5.56 -10.74 53.33
N TYR A 290 -4.41 -10.81 52.66
CA TYR A 290 -3.13 -10.60 53.30
C TYR A 290 -2.96 -9.17 53.82
N CYS A 291 -3.41 -8.17 53.07
CA CYS A 291 -3.46 -6.77 53.56
C CYS A 291 -4.34 -6.62 54.82
N LEU A 292 -5.53 -7.25 54.83
CA LEU A 292 -6.41 -7.24 56.00
C LEU A 292 -5.75 -7.89 57.21
N TYR A 293 -5.05 -9.02 57.03
CA TYR A 293 -4.29 -9.68 58.06
C TYR A 293 -3.20 -8.77 58.66
N LEU A 294 -2.44 -8.07 57.79
CA LEU A 294 -1.43 -7.10 58.23
C LEU A 294 -2.05 -5.91 58.96
N LEU A 295 -3.19 -5.40 58.47
CA LEU A 295 -3.93 -4.30 59.07
C LEU A 295 -4.47 -4.69 60.46
N TRP A 296 -5.08 -5.90 60.57
CA TRP A 296 -5.58 -6.44 61.84
C TRP A 296 -4.49 -6.58 62.89
N ASN A 297 -3.30 -7.01 62.48
CA ASN A 297 -2.14 -7.11 63.38
C ASN A 297 -1.42 -5.77 63.62
N GLY A 298 -1.96 -4.65 63.16
CA GLY A 298 -1.37 -3.31 63.31
C GLY A 298 -0.04 -3.08 62.62
N LYS A 299 0.34 -3.98 61.67
CA LYS A 299 1.62 -3.88 60.93
C LYS A 299 1.57 -2.84 59.81
N ILE A 300 0.40 -2.52 59.29
CA ILE A 300 0.19 -1.49 58.25
C ILE A 300 -0.98 -0.60 58.66
N LEU A 301 -0.98 0.63 58.12
CA LEU A 301 -2.10 1.55 58.21
C LEU A 301 -3.08 1.35 57.07
N TYR A 302 -4.31 1.86 57.21
CA TYR A 302 -5.37 1.72 56.20
C TYR A 302 -4.99 2.34 54.84
N GLY A 303 -4.31 3.49 54.84
CA GLY A 303 -3.80 4.10 53.61
C GLY A 303 -2.73 3.27 52.92
N THR A 304 -1.91 2.50 53.66
CA THR A 304 -0.95 1.57 53.06
C THR A 304 -1.64 0.40 52.35
N MET A 305 -2.73 -0.12 52.90
CA MET A 305 -3.57 -1.13 52.28
C MET A 305 -4.13 -0.63 50.92
N THR A 306 -4.70 0.57 50.88
CA THR A 306 -5.25 1.17 49.67
C THR A 306 -4.16 1.44 48.61
N LEU A 307 -2.96 1.86 49.05
CA LEU A 307 -1.80 2.00 48.18
C LEU A 307 -1.44 0.68 47.52
N PHE A 308 -1.33 -0.41 48.27
CA PHE A 308 -0.99 -1.73 47.74
C PHE A 308 -1.98 -2.21 46.67
N LEU A 309 -3.28 -2.05 46.93
CA LEU A 309 -4.33 -2.45 45.97
C LEU A 309 -4.24 -1.65 44.66
N SER A 310 -4.05 -0.32 44.79
CA SER A 310 -3.93 0.54 43.60
C SER A 310 -2.63 0.28 42.82
N GLN A 311 -1.51 0.08 43.51
CA GLN A 311 -0.22 -0.19 42.86
C GLN A 311 -0.13 -1.61 42.28
N GLY A 312 -0.77 -2.60 42.90
CA GLY A 312 -0.91 -3.94 42.36
C GLY A 312 -1.62 -3.94 41.00
N ALA A 313 -2.71 -3.18 40.87
CA ALA A 313 -3.41 -3.00 39.60
C ALA A 313 -2.53 -2.30 38.53
N LYS A 314 -1.77 -1.27 38.93
CA LYS A 314 -0.82 -0.59 38.03
C LYS A 314 0.31 -1.50 37.56
N LEU A 315 0.87 -2.32 38.49
CA LEU A 315 1.93 -3.28 38.14
C LEU A 315 1.45 -4.31 37.12
N SER A 316 0.25 -4.85 37.31
CA SER A 316 -0.39 -5.77 36.37
C SER A 316 -0.61 -5.10 35.00
N SER A 317 -1.08 -3.85 34.97
CA SER A 317 -1.27 -3.08 33.74
C SER A 317 0.05 -2.80 33.02
N ALA A 318 1.11 -2.41 33.73
CA ALA A 318 2.44 -2.17 33.16
C ALA A 318 3.02 -3.47 32.57
N PHE A 319 2.86 -4.59 33.28
CA PHE A 319 3.27 -5.91 32.80
C PHE A 319 2.52 -6.31 31.51
N ASN A 320 1.19 -6.13 31.46
CA ASN A 320 0.38 -6.39 30.27
C ASN A 320 0.82 -5.53 29.09
N SER A 321 1.19 -4.27 29.33
CA SER A 321 1.74 -3.39 28.30
C SER A 321 3.05 -3.93 27.73
N LEU A 322 3.97 -4.42 28.56
CA LEU A 322 5.21 -5.05 28.12
C LEU A 322 4.95 -6.29 27.25
N VAL A 323 4.02 -7.15 27.66
CA VAL A 323 3.65 -8.35 26.89
C VAL A 323 3.05 -7.97 25.53
N LYS A 324 2.19 -6.95 25.48
CA LYS A 324 1.57 -6.46 24.23
C LYS A 324 2.56 -5.83 23.25
N THR A 325 3.71 -5.36 23.71
CA THR A 325 4.74 -4.76 22.86
C THR A 325 5.38 -5.80 21.91
N VAL A 326 5.43 -7.09 22.30
CA VAL A 326 6.07 -8.15 21.48
C VAL A 326 5.34 -8.40 20.14
N PRO A 327 4.01 -8.61 20.09
CA PRO A 327 3.28 -8.72 18.83
C PRO A 327 3.40 -7.48 17.93
N VAL A 328 3.39 -6.30 18.53
CA VAL A 328 3.54 -5.02 17.84
C VAL A 328 4.89 -4.94 17.13
N PHE A 329 5.96 -5.32 17.82
CA PHE A 329 7.31 -5.40 17.29
C PHE A 329 7.41 -6.33 16.07
N LEU A 330 6.82 -7.51 16.14
CA LEU A 330 6.87 -8.51 15.06
C LEU A 330 6.00 -8.09 13.85
N ASN A 331 4.82 -7.54 14.09
CA ASN A 331 3.96 -7.05 13.01
C ASN A 331 4.62 -5.89 12.24
N ALA A 332 5.29 -4.98 12.95
CA ALA A 332 6.03 -3.89 12.33
C ALA A 332 7.17 -4.41 11.44
N SER A 333 7.90 -5.45 11.86
CA SER A 333 8.95 -6.08 11.05
C SER A 333 8.38 -6.69 9.76
N VAL A 334 7.24 -7.40 9.82
CA VAL A 334 6.60 -7.97 8.63
C VAL A 334 6.20 -6.87 7.63
N SER A 335 5.56 -5.80 8.11
CA SER A 335 5.19 -4.67 7.26
C SER A 335 6.42 -3.94 6.70
N ALA A 336 7.48 -3.80 7.49
CA ALA A 336 8.75 -3.21 7.04
C ALA A 336 9.43 -4.03 5.94
N THR A 337 9.45 -5.37 6.07
CA THR A 337 9.97 -6.26 5.01
C THR A 337 9.23 -6.01 3.69
N ARG A 338 7.89 -5.95 3.71
CA ARG A 338 7.06 -5.71 2.51
C ARG A 338 7.30 -4.34 1.88
N ILE A 339 7.50 -3.30 2.69
CA ILE A 339 7.85 -1.96 2.18
C ILE A 339 9.26 -1.97 1.60
N ARG A 340 10.23 -2.60 2.28
CA ARG A 340 11.61 -2.70 1.78
C ARG A 340 11.70 -3.45 0.46
N GLU A 341 10.86 -4.43 0.20
CA GLU A 341 10.74 -5.07 -1.11
C GLU A 341 10.41 -4.04 -2.20
N LEU A 342 9.45 -3.14 -1.95
CA LEU A 342 9.13 -2.04 -2.88
C LEU A 342 10.31 -1.06 -3.03
N MET A 343 10.94 -0.69 -1.92
CA MET A 343 12.09 0.22 -1.91
C MET A 343 13.33 -0.37 -2.59
N ALA A 344 13.44 -1.69 -2.66
CA ALA A 344 14.53 -2.39 -3.32
C ALA A 344 14.30 -2.62 -4.83
N MET A 345 13.13 -2.22 -5.37
CA MET A 345 12.87 -2.32 -6.80
C MET A 345 13.93 -1.53 -7.58
N PRO A 346 14.47 -2.10 -8.67
CA PRO A 346 15.41 -1.40 -9.52
C PRO A 346 14.70 -0.18 -10.14
N PRO A 347 15.35 0.99 -10.19
CA PRO A 347 14.83 2.11 -10.94
C PRO A 347 14.86 1.79 -12.44
N GLU A 348 14.03 2.45 -13.24
CA GLU A 348 14.20 2.41 -14.68
C GLU A 348 15.59 2.95 -15.05
N GLU A 349 16.26 2.23 -15.94
CA GLU A 349 17.56 2.70 -16.45
C GLU A 349 17.32 3.86 -17.42
N CYS A 350 17.78 5.03 -17.03
CA CYS A 350 17.86 6.21 -17.89
C CYS A 350 19.23 6.20 -18.56
N GLY A 351 19.27 5.93 -19.87
CA GLY A 351 20.46 6.12 -20.70
C GLY A 351 20.72 7.61 -21.02
N ALA A 352 21.38 7.88 -22.15
CA ALA A 352 21.51 9.25 -22.66
C ALA A 352 20.11 9.83 -22.99
N GLY A 353 19.93 11.12 -22.73
CA GLY A 353 18.65 11.80 -22.87
C GLY A 353 18.31 12.23 -24.30
N GLU A 354 17.21 12.97 -24.44
CA GLU A 354 16.67 13.47 -25.71
C GLU A 354 17.65 14.37 -26.48
N ASP A 355 18.57 15.05 -25.81
CA ASP A 355 19.51 16.01 -26.42
C ASP A 355 20.51 15.37 -27.38
N THR A 356 20.57 14.04 -27.48
CA THR A 356 21.49 13.30 -28.35
C THR A 356 20.96 13.09 -29.76
N LEU A 357 19.63 13.18 -29.98
CA LEU A 357 18.97 12.99 -31.27
C LEU A 357 18.30 14.27 -31.75
N ASN A 358 18.41 14.54 -33.06
CA ASN A 358 17.76 15.68 -33.70
C ASN A 358 16.47 15.25 -34.42
N ALA A 359 15.33 15.55 -33.77
CA ALA A 359 14.00 15.19 -34.31
C ALA A 359 13.50 16.08 -35.46
N ALA A 360 14.24 17.11 -35.91
CA ALA A 360 13.77 18.07 -36.91
C ALA A 360 13.37 17.41 -38.27
N ARG A 361 13.99 16.29 -38.63
CA ARG A 361 13.64 15.49 -39.83
C ARG A 361 12.76 14.28 -39.51
N GLY A 362 12.22 14.20 -38.30
CA GLY A 362 11.53 12.99 -37.81
C GLY A 362 12.52 11.97 -37.26
N LEU A 363 11.98 10.92 -36.62
CA LEU A 363 12.75 9.84 -36.00
C LEU A 363 12.32 8.48 -36.58
N THR A 364 13.31 7.61 -36.82
CA THR A 364 13.11 6.22 -37.26
C THR A 364 13.13 5.31 -36.04
N VAL A 365 12.13 4.44 -35.93
CA VAL A 365 12.09 3.33 -34.98
C VAL A 365 12.65 2.08 -35.64
N ARG A 366 13.61 1.40 -34.99
CA ARG A 366 14.21 0.17 -35.52
C ARG A 366 14.34 -0.88 -34.43
N LEU A 367 13.89 -2.09 -34.75
CA LEU A 367 14.14 -3.30 -33.95
C LEU A 367 14.95 -4.25 -34.82
N GLU A 368 16.08 -4.77 -34.30
CA GLU A 368 17.00 -5.65 -35.04
C GLU A 368 17.22 -6.94 -34.21
N ASP A 369 16.81 -8.08 -34.78
CA ASP A 369 16.94 -9.43 -34.22
C ASP A 369 16.46 -9.55 -32.76
N VAL A 370 15.40 -8.83 -32.41
CA VAL A 370 14.90 -8.69 -31.07
C VAL A 370 14.20 -9.97 -30.58
N SER A 371 14.65 -10.52 -29.45
CA SER A 371 13.96 -11.62 -28.77
C SER A 371 13.64 -11.24 -27.35
N PHE A 372 12.44 -11.65 -26.88
CA PHE A 372 11.93 -11.35 -25.54
C PHE A 372 10.99 -12.43 -25.00
N ALA A 373 11.09 -12.69 -23.68
CA ALA A 373 10.21 -13.56 -22.91
C ALA A 373 9.87 -12.93 -21.55
N TYR A 374 8.61 -12.94 -21.14
CA TYR A 374 8.23 -12.51 -19.77
C TYR A 374 8.68 -13.51 -18.71
N LYS A 375 8.66 -14.80 -19.04
CA LYS A 375 9.13 -15.89 -18.19
C LYS A 375 10.12 -16.76 -18.94
N ALA A 376 11.08 -17.33 -18.23
CA ALA A 376 12.03 -18.24 -18.84
C ALA A 376 11.30 -19.41 -19.53
N GLY A 377 11.57 -19.62 -20.80
CA GLY A 377 10.97 -20.68 -21.63
C GLY A 377 9.68 -20.29 -22.37
N GLU A 378 9.08 -19.12 -22.12
CA GLU A 378 7.89 -18.63 -22.84
C GLU A 378 8.25 -17.45 -23.76
N THR A 379 8.93 -17.72 -24.88
CA THR A 379 9.33 -16.69 -25.85
C THR A 379 8.08 -16.06 -26.49
N VAL A 380 7.98 -14.72 -26.39
CA VAL A 380 6.87 -13.93 -26.96
C VAL A 380 7.28 -13.26 -28.28
N LEU A 381 8.54 -12.83 -28.38
CA LEU A 381 9.13 -12.28 -29.60
C LEU A 381 10.43 -13.04 -29.88
N ASP A 382 10.64 -13.47 -31.12
CA ASP A 382 11.85 -14.21 -31.55
C ASP A 382 12.42 -13.65 -32.84
N LYS A 383 13.64 -13.08 -32.77
CA LYS A 383 14.38 -12.48 -33.88
C LYS A 383 13.55 -11.49 -34.71
N VAL A 384 12.84 -10.62 -34.02
CA VAL A 384 11.96 -9.63 -34.64
C VAL A 384 12.77 -8.52 -35.28
N ASN A 385 12.45 -8.25 -36.56
CA ASN A 385 12.95 -7.12 -37.35
C ASN A 385 11.78 -6.21 -37.72
N PHE A 386 11.89 -4.91 -37.37
CA PHE A 386 10.87 -3.92 -37.63
C PHE A 386 11.49 -2.55 -37.90
N THR A 387 10.94 -1.81 -38.85
CA THR A 387 11.37 -0.43 -39.13
C THR A 387 10.17 0.44 -39.44
N ALA A 388 10.12 1.64 -38.82
CA ALA A 388 9.17 2.69 -39.14
C ALA A 388 9.93 4.01 -39.34
N ALA A 389 9.82 4.60 -40.54
CA ALA A 389 10.55 5.81 -40.93
C ALA A 389 9.68 7.08 -40.77
N PRO A 390 10.30 8.28 -40.74
CA PRO A 390 9.58 9.54 -40.68
C PRO A 390 8.57 9.70 -41.82
N GLY A 391 7.36 10.19 -41.49
CA GLY A 391 6.28 10.40 -42.43
C GLY A 391 5.52 9.13 -42.85
N GLU A 392 5.91 7.95 -42.33
CA GLU A 392 5.20 6.70 -42.58
C GLU A 392 4.09 6.43 -41.59
N ILE A 393 3.00 5.84 -42.07
CA ILE A 393 2.04 5.11 -41.23
C ILE A 393 2.38 3.62 -41.38
N VAL A 394 2.76 3.00 -40.28
CA VAL A 394 3.14 1.58 -40.24
C VAL A 394 2.11 0.81 -39.41
N ALA A 395 1.45 -0.16 -40.05
CA ALA A 395 0.49 -1.02 -39.35
C ALA A 395 1.19 -2.27 -38.78
N VAL A 396 0.77 -2.67 -37.59
CA VAL A 396 1.13 -3.93 -36.97
C VAL A 396 -0.16 -4.74 -36.75
N ILE A 397 -0.27 -5.87 -37.47
CA ILE A 397 -1.42 -6.75 -37.44
C ILE A 397 -1.06 -8.13 -36.86
N GLY A 398 -2.05 -8.90 -36.43
CA GLY A 398 -1.84 -10.27 -35.94
C GLY A 398 -2.88 -10.68 -34.89
N PRO A 399 -2.98 -11.96 -34.52
CA PRO A 399 -3.97 -12.44 -33.57
C PRO A 399 -3.80 -11.83 -32.17
N SER A 400 -4.87 -11.85 -31.37
CA SER A 400 -4.78 -11.52 -29.94
C SER A 400 -3.77 -12.42 -29.26
N GLY A 401 -2.92 -11.83 -28.40
CA GLY A 401 -1.84 -12.57 -27.74
C GLY A 401 -0.60 -12.84 -28.60
N GLY A 402 -0.58 -12.43 -29.87
CA GLY A 402 0.55 -12.67 -30.81
C GLY A 402 1.83 -11.89 -30.48
N GLY A 403 1.82 -10.91 -29.56
CA GLY A 403 3.00 -10.13 -29.19
C GLY A 403 2.95 -8.64 -29.60
N LYS A 404 1.87 -8.15 -30.21
CA LYS A 404 1.73 -6.73 -30.66
C LYS A 404 1.97 -5.74 -29.50
N THR A 405 1.26 -5.90 -28.41
CA THR A 405 1.42 -5.03 -27.23
C THR A 405 2.81 -5.17 -26.59
N THR A 406 3.43 -6.35 -26.66
CA THR A 406 4.82 -6.56 -26.21
C THR A 406 5.78 -5.75 -27.07
N MET A 407 5.59 -5.73 -28.39
CA MET A 407 6.38 -4.91 -29.32
C MET A 407 6.19 -3.40 -29.04
N VAL A 408 4.96 -2.94 -28.82
CA VAL A 408 4.67 -1.55 -28.44
C VAL A 408 5.36 -1.18 -27.11
N ARG A 409 5.28 -2.06 -26.10
CA ARG A 409 5.98 -1.85 -24.81
C ARG A 409 7.49 -1.77 -24.95
N MET A 410 8.06 -2.52 -25.88
CA MET A 410 9.49 -2.48 -26.19
C MET A 410 9.88 -1.17 -26.88
N ILE A 411 9.10 -0.73 -27.86
CA ILE A 411 9.28 0.58 -28.51
C ILE A 411 9.19 1.72 -27.49
N LEU A 412 8.30 1.63 -26.50
CA LEU A 412 8.19 2.59 -25.39
C LEU A 412 9.26 2.42 -24.32
N SER A 413 10.19 1.48 -24.48
CA SER A 413 11.21 1.15 -23.46
C SER A 413 10.62 0.83 -22.08
N LEU A 414 9.39 0.27 -22.03
CA LEU A 414 8.79 -0.28 -20.81
C LEU A 414 9.37 -1.68 -20.50
N ILE A 415 9.82 -2.38 -21.52
CA ILE A 415 10.55 -3.64 -21.45
C ILE A 415 11.75 -3.57 -22.39
N ARG A 416 12.79 -4.35 -22.09
CA ARG A 416 14.03 -4.37 -22.87
C ARG A 416 14.19 -5.68 -23.62
N PRO A 417 14.81 -5.68 -24.81
CA PRO A 417 15.15 -6.91 -25.51
C PRO A 417 16.14 -7.73 -24.68
N GLN A 418 15.96 -9.05 -24.68
CA GLN A 418 16.93 -10.00 -24.09
C GLN A 418 18.03 -10.33 -25.09
N LYS A 419 17.73 -10.23 -26.41
CA LYS A 419 18.68 -10.34 -27.51
C LYS A 419 18.28 -9.34 -28.57
N GLY A 420 19.24 -8.95 -29.42
CA GLY A 420 19.04 -7.95 -30.46
C GLY A 420 19.10 -6.52 -29.92
N ARG A 421 18.62 -5.56 -30.70
CA ARG A 421 18.66 -4.12 -30.39
C ARG A 421 17.35 -3.44 -30.74
N ALA A 422 16.97 -2.46 -29.91
CA ALA A 422 15.87 -1.55 -30.17
C ALA A 422 16.44 -0.12 -30.16
N GLU A 423 16.33 0.60 -31.29
CA GLU A 423 17.01 1.88 -31.49
C GLU A 423 16.07 2.94 -32.08
N LEU A 424 16.35 4.22 -31.70
CA LEU A 424 15.86 5.40 -32.40
C LEU A 424 16.98 6.01 -33.22
N GLY A 425 16.71 6.23 -34.52
CA GLY A 425 17.61 6.91 -35.43
C GLY A 425 17.09 8.29 -35.83
N ASP A 426 17.98 9.27 -35.95
CA ASP A 426 17.66 10.57 -36.55
C ASP A 426 18.00 10.57 -38.07
N GLY A 427 17.42 11.51 -38.80
CA GLY A 427 17.69 11.67 -40.22
C GLY A 427 19.13 12.16 -40.56
N TYR A 428 20.02 12.23 -39.57
CA TYR A 428 21.40 12.69 -39.66
C TYR A 428 22.43 11.56 -39.43
N GLY A 429 21.98 10.32 -39.32
CA GLY A 429 22.85 9.15 -39.16
C GLY A 429 23.23 8.82 -37.73
N ARG A 430 22.61 9.47 -36.71
CA ARG A 430 22.78 9.10 -35.31
C ARG A 430 21.71 8.08 -34.96
N ALA A 431 22.08 7.07 -34.22
CA ALA A 431 21.17 6.10 -33.61
C ALA A 431 21.47 5.94 -32.13
N GLN A 432 20.45 5.74 -31.32
CA GLN A 432 20.55 5.55 -29.90
C GLN A 432 19.66 4.39 -29.45
N GLU A 433 20.19 3.53 -28.59
CA GLU A 433 19.44 2.43 -27.99
C GLU A 433 18.28 2.98 -27.14
N MET A 434 17.11 2.38 -27.32
CA MET A 434 15.89 2.80 -26.63
C MET A 434 16.02 2.66 -25.11
N ASN A 435 15.67 3.74 -24.40
CA ASN A 435 15.68 3.80 -22.93
C ASN A 435 14.58 4.75 -22.41
N ALA A 436 14.37 4.78 -21.11
CA ALA A 436 13.30 5.56 -20.49
C ALA A 436 13.41 7.08 -20.76
N ALA A 437 14.62 7.63 -20.92
CA ALA A 437 14.84 9.05 -21.20
C ALA A 437 14.35 9.49 -22.59
N LEU A 438 14.23 8.55 -23.55
CA LEU A 438 13.75 8.83 -24.90
C LEU A 438 12.22 8.82 -25.03
N ARG A 439 11.47 8.55 -23.95
CA ARG A 439 9.99 8.54 -23.96
C ARG A 439 9.37 9.89 -24.31
N GLY A 440 10.12 10.97 -24.16
CA GLY A 440 9.71 12.30 -24.61
C GLY A 440 9.41 12.37 -26.09
N PHE A 441 10.07 11.55 -26.91
CA PHE A 441 9.86 11.46 -28.35
C PHE A 441 8.60 10.68 -28.76
N PHE A 442 7.84 10.14 -27.81
CA PHE A 442 6.65 9.34 -28.09
C PHE A 442 5.37 9.99 -27.60
N SER A 443 4.35 9.99 -28.45
CA SER A 443 2.95 10.15 -28.09
C SER A 443 2.29 8.77 -28.14
N TYR A 444 1.68 8.33 -27.05
CA TYR A 444 1.11 6.99 -26.94
C TYR A 444 -0.37 7.02 -26.57
N VAL A 445 -1.18 6.29 -27.31
CA VAL A 445 -2.58 6.00 -26.99
C VAL A 445 -2.70 4.49 -26.79
N PRO A 446 -2.81 4.03 -25.54
CA PRO A 446 -2.96 2.61 -25.24
C PRO A 446 -4.35 2.10 -25.56
N GLN A 447 -4.46 0.78 -25.64
CA GLN A 447 -5.73 0.08 -25.79
C GLN A 447 -6.67 0.39 -24.61
N GLY A 448 -7.95 0.56 -24.90
CA GLY A 448 -8.99 0.83 -23.91
C GLY A 448 -9.07 2.30 -23.49
N ASN A 449 -9.84 2.56 -22.44
CA ASN A 449 -10.09 3.91 -21.97
C ASN A 449 -9.08 4.32 -20.90
N THR A 450 -8.29 5.35 -21.17
CA THR A 450 -7.19 5.86 -20.34
C THR A 450 -7.41 7.28 -19.84
N LEU A 451 -8.65 7.77 -19.91
CA LEU A 451 -8.98 9.06 -19.33
C LEU A 451 -9.04 8.97 -17.80
N VAL A 452 -8.57 10.00 -17.15
CA VAL A 452 -8.64 10.16 -15.69
C VAL A 452 -9.80 11.06 -15.30
N SER A 453 -10.28 10.94 -14.06
CA SER A 453 -11.29 11.84 -13.51
C SER A 453 -10.81 13.27 -13.53
N GLY A 454 -11.68 14.19 -13.97
CA GLY A 454 -11.39 15.61 -14.12
C GLY A 454 -12.14 16.18 -15.32
N THR A 455 -11.71 17.34 -15.85
CA THR A 455 -12.29 17.91 -17.07
C THR A 455 -11.60 17.34 -18.32
N ILE A 456 -12.19 17.54 -19.50
CA ILE A 456 -11.54 17.24 -20.79
C ILE A 456 -10.24 18.05 -20.90
N ALA A 457 -10.27 19.33 -20.50
CA ALA A 457 -9.09 20.19 -20.49
C ALA A 457 -8.00 19.66 -19.57
N ASP A 458 -8.34 19.17 -18.37
CA ASP A 458 -7.38 18.55 -17.43
C ASP A 458 -6.71 17.33 -18.05
N ASN A 459 -7.48 16.47 -18.70
CA ASN A 459 -6.95 15.28 -19.39
C ASN A 459 -5.96 15.63 -20.51
N LEU A 460 -6.19 16.71 -21.24
CA LEU A 460 -5.27 17.16 -22.28
C LEU A 460 -4.05 17.86 -21.68
N ARG A 461 -4.22 18.71 -20.67
CA ARG A 461 -3.12 19.41 -19.97
C ARG A 461 -2.18 18.48 -19.21
N MET A 462 -2.55 17.24 -18.92
CA MET A 462 -1.63 16.25 -18.35
C MET A 462 -0.32 16.10 -19.15
N VAL A 463 -0.37 16.21 -20.48
CA VAL A 463 0.81 16.04 -21.33
C VAL A 463 1.47 17.38 -21.72
N LYS A 464 0.73 18.48 -21.60
CA LYS A 464 1.20 19.85 -21.85
C LYS A 464 0.52 20.82 -20.89
N PRO A 465 1.03 20.97 -19.63
CA PRO A 465 0.37 21.75 -18.59
C PRO A 465 0.05 23.20 -18.94
N GLN A 466 0.87 23.81 -19.82
CA GLN A 466 0.72 25.20 -20.25
C GLN A 466 -0.09 25.36 -21.55
N ALA A 467 -0.78 24.30 -22.00
CA ALA A 467 -1.57 24.37 -23.22
C ALA A 467 -2.70 25.41 -23.11
N SER A 468 -2.75 26.31 -24.07
CA SER A 468 -3.85 27.27 -24.25
C SER A 468 -5.14 26.57 -24.70
N ASN A 469 -6.28 27.19 -24.47
CA ASN A 469 -7.56 26.66 -24.94
C ASN A 469 -7.58 26.51 -26.47
N GLY A 470 -6.89 27.38 -27.22
CA GLY A 470 -6.76 27.28 -28.67
C GLY A 470 -5.96 26.05 -29.13
N GLU A 471 -4.88 25.70 -28.42
CA GLU A 471 -4.12 24.48 -28.70
C GLU A 471 -4.92 23.22 -28.38
N ILE A 472 -5.70 23.25 -27.29
CA ILE A 472 -6.61 22.17 -26.91
C ILE A 472 -7.68 21.99 -28.01
N GLU A 473 -8.30 23.07 -28.46
CA GLU A 473 -9.29 23.05 -29.54
C GLU A 473 -8.71 22.51 -30.85
N ALA A 474 -7.50 22.95 -31.22
CA ALA A 474 -6.81 22.45 -32.42
C ALA A 474 -6.53 20.94 -32.33
N ALA A 475 -6.07 20.44 -31.18
CA ALA A 475 -5.85 19.03 -30.96
C ALA A 475 -7.15 18.21 -31.02
N LEU A 476 -8.24 18.72 -30.43
CA LEU A 476 -9.57 18.12 -30.50
C LEU A 476 -10.13 18.09 -31.93
N LYS A 477 -9.88 19.12 -32.72
CA LYS A 477 -10.25 19.15 -34.15
C LYS A 477 -9.47 18.09 -34.93
N THR A 478 -8.16 17.99 -34.73
CA THR A 478 -7.31 16.98 -35.39
C THR A 478 -7.78 15.55 -35.06
N ALA A 479 -8.21 15.31 -33.83
CA ALA A 479 -8.75 14.03 -33.37
C ALA A 479 -10.25 13.83 -33.70
N CYS A 480 -10.87 14.71 -34.48
CA CYS A 480 -12.31 14.70 -34.79
C CYS A 480 -13.21 14.67 -33.53
N ALA A 481 -12.75 15.27 -32.42
CA ALA A 481 -13.47 15.31 -31.15
C ALA A 481 -14.19 16.65 -30.91
N TRP A 482 -13.76 17.71 -31.55
CA TRP A 482 -14.28 19.07 -31.28
C TRP A 482 -15.78 19.21 -31.48
N GLU A 483 -16.35 18.55 -32.48
CA GLU A 483 -17.77 18.65 -32.80
C GLU A 483 -18.66 18.23 -31.63
N PHE A 484 -18.35 17.13 -30.95
CA PHE A 484 -19.16 16.72 -29.80
C PHE A 484 -18.77 17.46 -28.52
N VAL A 485 -17.48 17.80 -28.33
CA VAL A 485 -17.03 18.54 -27.15
C VAL A 485 -17.63 19.95 -27.13
N SER A 486 -17.67 20.64 -28.26
CA SER A 486 -18.27 21.99 -28.35
C SER A 486 -19.78 22.02 -28.10
N ARG A 487 -20.48 20.89 -28.25
CA ARG A 487 -21.91 20.75 -27.94
C ARG A 487 -22.19 20.37 -26.48
N MET A 488 -21.17 20.03 -25.72
CA MET A 488 -21.32 19.77 -24.28
C MET A 488 -21.58 21.07 -23.54
N GLU A 489 -22.35 21.00 -22.46
CA GLU A 489 -22.79 22.20 -21.69
C GLU A 489 -21.60 23.08 -21.25
N ASN A 490 -20.48 22.46 -20.83
CA ASN A 490 -19.29 23.18 -20.39
C ASN A 490 -18.11 23.04 -21.40
N GLY A 491 -18.36 22.57 -22.64
CA GLY A 491 -17.29 22.41 -23.62
C GLY A 491 -16.09 21.62 -23.13
N ILE A 492 -14.89 22.20 -23.20
CA ILE A 492 -13.64 21.57 -22.73
C ILE A 492 -13.58 21.40 -21.19
N ASP A 493 -14.37 22.16 -20.45
CA ASP A 493 -14.46 22.09 -18.98
C ASP A 493 -15.51 21.07 -18.51
N SER A 494 -16.11 20.31 -19.44
CA SER A 494 -17.02 19.21 -19.11
C SER A 494 -16.30 18.12 -18.32
N SER A 495 -16.96 17.65 -17.25
CA SER A 495 -16.40 16.63 -16.34
C SER A 495 -16.44 15.25 -17.00
N VAL A 496 -15.38 14.51 -16.82
CA VAL A 496 -15.19 13.10 -17.23
C VAL A 496 -14.92 12.27 -15.98
N GLY A 497 -15.67 11.18 -15.79
CA GLY A 497 -15.44 10.26 -14.68
C GLY A 497 -14.27 9.31 -14.93
N GLU A 498 -13.98 8.44 -13.93
CA GLU A 498 -12.95 7.41 -14.08
C GLU A 498 -13.19 6.55 -15.33
N HIS A 499 -12.12 6.23 -16.04
CA HIS A 499 -12.18 5.50 -17.30
C HIS A 499 -13.14 6.09 -18.32
N GLY A 500 -13.32 7.44 -18.31
CA GLY A 500 -14.18 8.14 -19.26
C GLY A 500 -15.68 7.93 -19.04
N HIS A 501 -16.10 7.60 -17.82
CA HIS A 501 -17.51 7.49 -17.49
C HIS A 501 -18.26 8.78 -17.86
N GLY A 502 -19.37 8.63 -18.56
CA GLY A 502 -20.15 9.74 -19.11
C GLY A 502 -19.89 10.03 -20.60
N LEU A 503 -18.90 9.35 -21.21
CA LEU A 503 -18.60 9.41 -22.65
C LEU A 503 -18.85 8.04 -23.31
N SER A 504 -19.21 8.03 -24.60
CA SER A 504 -19.12 6.79 -25.37
C SER A 504 -17.66 6.38 -25.55
N GLU A 505 -17.39 5.09 -25.76
CA GLU A 505 -16.02 4.58 -25.95
C GLU A 505 -15.30 5.30 -27.10
N GLY A 506 -15.96 5.52 -28.23
CA GLY A 506 -15.39 6.26 -29.35
C GLY A 506 -15.16 7.76 -29.05
N GLN A 507 -15.95 8.39 -28.17
CA GLN A 507 -15.69 9.75 -27.68
C GLN A 507 -14.44 9.78 -26.80
N ALA A 508 -14.33 8.84 -25.88
CA ALA A 508 -13.18 8.72 -25.00
C ALA A 508 -11.88 8.44 -25.77
N GLN A 509 -11.92 7.54 -26.77
CA GLN A 509 -10.77 7.28 -27.64
C GLN A 509 -10.35 8.55 -28.40
N ARG A 510 -11.29 9.33 -28.97
CA ARG A 510 -10.95 10.59 -29.67
C ARG A 510 -10.31 11.62 -28.75
N ILE A 511 -10.75 11.74 -27.51
CA ILE A 511 -10.09 12.62 -26.52
C ILE A 511 -8.69 12.09 -26.18
N ALA A 512 -8.50 10.79 -26.02
CA ALA A 512 -7.17 10.19 -25.80
C ALA A 512 -6.22 10.43 -26.98
N ILE A 513 -6.74 10.35 -28.22
CA ILE A 513 -5.97 10.72 -29.43
C ILE A 513 -5.65 12.22 -29.43
N ALA A 514 -6.61 13.11 -29.07
CA ALA A 514 -6.35 14.54 -28.96
C ALA A 514 -5.24 14.85 -27.94
N ARG A 515 -5.20 14.12 -26.81
CA ARG A 515 -4.12 14.20 -25.82
C ARG A 515 -2.77 13.85 -26.44
N ALA A 516 -2.71 12.77 -27.24
CA ALA A 516 -1.48 12.37 -27.92
C ALA A 516 -1.06 13.36 -29.02
N VAL A 517 -1.99 13.95 -29.73
CA VAL A 517 -1.74 15.03 -30.70
C VAL A 517 -1.19 16.29 -30.00
N LEU A 518 -1.78 16.71 -28.89
CA LEU A 518 -1.37 17.89 -28.14
C LEU A 518 0.06 17.75 -27.57
N ARG A 519 0.50 16.53 -27.26
CA ARG A 519 1.87 16.26 -26.82
C ARG A 519 2.90 16.59 -27.90
N ASP A 520 2.51 16.49 -29.17
CA ASP A 520 3.29 16.82 -30.36
C ASP A 520 4.67 16.14 -30.43
N ALA A 521 4.77 14.89 -30.02
CA ALA A 521 6.00 14.12 -30.14
C ALA A 521 6.22 13.61 -31.59
N PRO A 522 7.47 13.43 -32.04
CA PRO A 522 7.80 13.02 -33.43
C PRO A 522 7.32 11.60 -33.78
N ILE A 523 7.08 10.74 -32.77
CA ILE A 523 6.57 9.37 -32.98
C ILE A 523 5.22 9.24 -32.26
N MET A 524 4.22 8.71 -32.97
CA MET A 524 2.91 8.41 -32.45
C MET A 524 2.65 6.90 -32.46
N LEU A 525 2.28 6.36 -31.32
CA LEU A 525 1.89 4.95 -31.15
C LEU A 525 0.39 4.89 -30.84
N LEU A 526 -0.37 4.17 -31.64
CA LEU A 526 -1.81 3.95 -31.47
C LEU A 526 -2.05 2.44 -31.28
N ASP A 527 -2.23 2.00 -30.04
CA ASP A 527 -2.43 0.57 -29.72
C ASP A 527 -3.93 0.26 -29.66
N GLU A 528 -4.50 -0.22 -30.76
CA GLU A 528 -5.94 -0.46 -30.96
C GLU A 528 -6.82 0.76 -30.59
N ALA A 529 -6.23 1.95 -30.67
CA ALA A 529 -6.83 3.19 -30.18
C ALA A 529 -7.99 3.72 -31.04
N THR A 530 -8.26 3.09 -32.16
CA THR A 530 -9.33 3.44 -33.10
C THR A 530 -10.42 2.37 -33.19
N SER A 531 -10.35 1.34 -32.33
CA SER A 531 -11.26 0.17 -32.39
C SER A 531 -12.74 0.51 -32.16
N ALA A 532 -13.06 1.55 -31.41
CA ALA A 532 -14.43 2.01 -31.17
C ALA A 532 -14.89 3.12 -32.14
N LEU A 533 -14.08 3.49 -33.13
CA LEU A 533 -14.44 4.47 -34.14
C LEU A 533 -15.10 3.78 -35.35
N ASP A 534 -15.98 4.49 -36.05
CA ASP A 534 -16.43 4.07 -37.36
C ASP A 534 -15.32 4.28 -38.41
N VAL A 535 -15.40 3.56 -39.52
CA VAL A 535 -14.38 3.55 -40.57
C VAL A 535 -14.09 4.93 -41.15
N ALA A 536 -15.11 5.78 -41.29
CA ALA A 536 -14.96 7.13 -41.85
C ALA A 536 -14.20 8.03 -40.89
N THR A 537 -14.57 8.02 -39.60
CA THR A 537 -13.91 8.80 -38.53
C THR A 537 -12.46 8.31 -38.33
N GLU A 538 -12.21 7.00 -38.32
CA GLU A 538 -10.86 6.43 -38.21
C GLU A 538 -9.93 6.94 -39.30
N ARG A 539 -10.37 6.85 -40.58
CA ARG A 539 -9.60 7.38 -41.69
C ARG A 539 -9.37 8.87 -41.62
N GLN A 540 -10.39 9.62 -41.20
CA GLN A 540 -10.30 11.08 -41.05
C GLN A 540 -9.30 11.47 -40.00
N VAL A 541 -9.29 10.80 -38.83
CA VAL A 541 -8.34 11.05 -37.73
C VAL A 541 -6.91 10.82 -38.20
N LEU A 542 -6.62 9.66 -38.83
CA LEU A 542 -5.27 9.37 -39.30
C LEU A 542 -4.80 10.36 -40.39
N ARG A 543 -5.68 10.72 -41.33
CA ARG A 543 -5.38 11.75 -42.32
C ARG A 543 -5.10 13.11 -41.67
N SER A 544 -5.92 13.53 -40.72
CA SER A 544 -5.76 14.82 -40.04
C SER A 544 -4.43 14.89 -39.30
N ILE A 545 -4.02 13.79 -38.63
CA ILE A 545 -2.72 13.68 -37.94
C ILE A 545 -1.57 13.86 -38.94
N MET A 546 -1.57 13.12 -40.07
CA MET A 546 -0.48 13.18 -41.03
C MET A 546 -0.43 14.49 -41.82
N LEU A 547 -1.59 15.12 -42.07
CA LEU A 547 -1.64 16.45 -42.69
C LEU A 547 -1.10 17.54 -41.77
N ALA A 548 -1.44 17.47 -40.46
CA ALA A 548 -0.93 18.41 -39.49
C ALA A 548 0.57 18.24 -39.18
N HIS A 549 1.10 17.02 -39.28
CA HIS A 549 2.47 16.68 -38.95
C HIS A 549 3.10 15.71 -39.97
N PRO A 550 3.52 16.17 -41.13
CA PRO A 550 3.96 15.32 -42.26
C PRO A 550 5.20 14.46 -41.97
N ASN A 551 6.06 14.88 -41.03
CA ASN A 551 7.30 14.17 -40.66
C ASN A 551 7.12 13.23 -39.47
N LYS A 552 5.88 13.10 -38.93
CA LYS A 552 5.59 12.25 -37.78
C LYS A 552 5.58 10.79 -38.17
N THR A 553 6.28 9.94 -37.45
CA THR A 553 6.22 8.48 -37.59
C THR A 553 5.01 7.96 -36.86
N CYS A 554 4.07 7.30 -37.53
CA CYS A 554 2.86 6.79 -36.94
C CYS A 554 2.86 5.25 -36.96
N ILE A 555 2.81 4.60 -35.81
CA ILE A 555 2.75 3.15 -35.66
C ILE A 555 1.37 2.79 -35.11
N VAL A 556 0.60 1.98 -35.80
CA VAL A 556 -0.79 1.63 -35.44
C VAL A 556 -0.92 0.13 -35.33
N THR A 557 -1.33 -0.37 -34.17
CA THR A 557 -1.80 -1.76 -34.07
C THR A 557 -3.29 -1.80 -34.43
N THR A 558 -3.67 -2.64 -35.37
CA THR A 558 -5.06 -2.70 -35.86
C THR A 558 -5.42 -4.09 -36.35
N HIS A 559 -6.71 -4.40 -36.32
CA HIS A 559 -7.31 -5.56 -37.01
C HIS A 559 -8.23 -5.11 -38.16
N ARG A 560 -8.26 -3.80 -38.48
CA ARG A 560 -9.22 -3.26 -39.46
C ARG A 560 -8.61 -3.06 -40.84
N PRO A 561 -9.21 -3.65 -41.90
CA PRO A 561 -8.78 -3.43 -43.27
C PRO A 561 -8.78 -1.95 -43.69
N SER A 562 -9.68 -1.16 -43.09
CA SER A 562 -9.86 0.28 -43.42
C SER A 562 -8.59 1.11 -43.24
N VAL A 563 -7.71 0.76 -42.34
CA VAL A 563 -6.46 1.46 -42.03
C VAL A 563 -5.34 1.00 -42.97
N LEU A 564 -5.34 -0.28 -43.36
CA LEU A 564 -4.24 -0.89 -44.12
C LEU A 564 -3.99 -0.20 -45.44
N GLY A 565 -5.05 0.25 -46.14
CA GLY A 565 -4.94 1.01 -47.40
C GLY A 565 -4.31 2.40 -47.25
N MET A 566 -4.07 2.89 -46.04
CA MET A 566 -3.40 4.17 -45.74
C MET A 566 -1.96 3.97 -45.26
N CYS A 567 -1.55 2.72 -44.98
CA CYS A 567 -0.25 2.41 -44.41
C CYS A 567 0.80 2.29 -45.51
N SER A 568 1.97 2.86 -45.26
CA SER A 568 3.15 2.73 -46.11
C SER A 568 3.74 1.32 -46.00
N ARG A 569 3.66 0.71 -44.83
CA ARG A 569 4.18 -0.63 -44.52
C ARG A 569 3.23 -1.36 -43.58
N VAL A 570 3.15 -2.68 -43.73
CA VAL A 570 2.35 -3.54 -42.84
C VAL A 570 3.21 -4.69 -42.35
N TYR A 571 3.24 -4.87 -41.03
CA TYR A 571 3.92 -5.97 -40.36
C TYR A 571 2.91 -6.92 -39.75
N ARG A 572 3.07 -8.21 -40.02
CA ARG A 572 2.29 -9.28 -39.37
C ARG A 572 3.08 -9.89 -38.23
N VAL A 573 2.46 -9.90 -37.04
CA VAL A 573 2.98 -10.59 -35.88
C VAL A 573 2.28 -11.94 -35.73
N HIS A 574 3.03 -13.04 -35.88
CA HIS A 574 2.49 -14.39 -35.73
C HIS A 574 3.52 -15.35 -35.15
N GLY A 575 3.13 -16.13 -34.12
CA GLY A 575 4.01 -17.12 -33.50
C GLY A 575 5.32 -16.54 -32.91
N GLY A 576 5.30 -15.28 -32.51
CA GLY A 576 6.48 -14.59 -31.97
C GLY A 576 7.40 -13.96 -33.02
N THR A 577 7.14 -14.17 -34.31
CA THR A 577 7.88 -13.58 -35.41
C THR A 577 7.14 -12.38 -36.02
N VAL A 578 7.88 -11.50 -36.69
CA VAL A 578 7.32 -10.32 -37.36
C VAL A 578 7.80 -10.32 -38.82
N GLU A 579 6.85 -10.26 -39.75
CA GLU A 579 7.10 -10.28 -41.19
C GLU A 579 6.47 -9.05 -41.84
N GLU A 580 7.19 -8.40 -42.74
CA GLU A 580 6.64 -7.36 -43.61
C GLU A 580 5.82 -8.00 -44.71
N ILE A 581 4.56 -7.60 -44.88
CA ILE A 581 3.65 -8.13 -45.90
C ILE A 581 3.05 -7.00 -46.73
N ASP A 582 2.61 -7.31 -47.94
CA ASP A 582 1.90 -6.35 -48.78
C ASP A 582 0.47 -6.08 -48.25
N ALA A 583 -0.06 -4.88 -48.57
CA ALA A 583 -1.37 -4.45 -48.08
C ALA A 583 -2.52 -5.36 -48.55
N ARG A 584 -2.44 -5.97 -49.72
CA ARG A 584 -3.49 -6.87 -50.24
C ARG A 584 -3.52 -8.19 -49.48
N THR A 585 -2.35 -8.73 -49.14
CA THR A 585 -2.23 -9.93 -48.31
C THR A 585 -2.71 -9.63 -46.90
N ALA A 586 -2.39 -8.43 -46.34
CA ALA A 586 -2.86 -7.98 -45.04
C ALA A 586 -4.39 -7.86 -44.98
N GLU A 587 -5.04 -7.30 -46.01
CA GLU A 587 -6.51 -7.19 -46.07
C GLU A 587 -7.19 -8.57 -46.04
N LYS A 588 -6.67 -9.55 -46.79
CA LYS A 588 -7.20 -10.92 -46.73
C LYS A 588 -7.09 -11.56 -45.37
N LEU A 589 -5.92 -11.42 -44.73
CA LEU A 589 -5.66 -12.00 -43.40
C LEU A 589 -6.49 -11.36 -42.29
N THR A 590 -6.81 -10.06 -42.40
CA THR A 590 -7.66 -9.38 -41.39
C THR A 590 -9.15 -9.71 -41.54
N MET A 591 -9.57 -10.32 -42.66
CA MET A 591 -10.93 -10.87 -42.81
C MET A 591 -11.09 -12.25 -42.12
N ASP A 592 -9.97 -12.92 -41.83
CA ASP A 592 -9.92 -14.25 -41.21
C ASP A 592 -9.72 -14.17 -39.65
N TYR A 593 -9.51 -12.98 -39.12
CA TYR A 593 -9.39 -12.70 -37.67
C TYR A 593 -10.63 -12.01 -37.12
#